data_24045d5378db7c7f46f8942c0d23a1a0
#
_entry.id   24045d5378db7c7f46f8942c0d23a1a0
#
_cell.length_a   1.000
_cell.length_b   1.000
_cell.length_c   1.000
_cell.angle_alpha   90.00
_cell.angle_beta   90.00
_cell.angle_gamma   90.00
#
_symmetry.space_group_name_H-M   'P 1'
#
loop_
_entity.id
_entity.type
_entity.pdbx_description
1 polymer ?
#
loop_
_entity_poly.entity_id
_entity_poly.type
_entity_poly.pdbx_seq_one_letter_code
_entity_poly.pdbx_strand_id
1 'polypeptide(L)'
;MKTKIIALKNNEDFKGLLKGRKLSNRYFVMFYKKLIKKNSKNLNISIVTKKKLGNAVKRNFCKRRIKNLVNEAVKKISVNFNYSYLILAKDNALKKNSFEDLKKTMFAEFNKLR
;
A
#
# COMPACT_ATOMS: atom_id res chain seq x y z
N MET A 1 -18.93 -10.35 0.10
CA MET A 1 -18.68 -9.24 1.03
C MET A 1 -17.58 -8.34 0.50
N LYS A 2 -17.89 -7.07 0.32
CA LYS A 2 -16.87 -6.11 -0.11
C LYS A 2 -16.02 -5.68 1.06
N THR A 3 -14.72 -5.94 0.99
CA THR A 3 -13.78 -5.44 1.98
C THR A 3 -13.63 -3.94 1.82
N LYS A 4 -13.81 -3.22 2.92
CA LYS A 4 -13.65 -1.77 2.92
C LYS A 4 -12.18 -1.42 3.17
N ILE A 5 -11.63 -0.56 2.31
CA ILE A 5 -10.29 -0.03 2.48
C ILE A 5 -10.41 1.30 3.22
N ILE A 6 -9.73 1.38 4.37
CA ILE A 6 -9.75 2.57 5.23
C ILE A 6 -8.39 3.25 5.17
N ALA A 7 -8.38 4.53 4.77
CA ALA A 7 -7.17 5.34 4.81
C ALA A 7 -6.84 5.73 6.24
N LEU A 8 -5.55 5.79 6.56
CA LEU A 8 -5.08 6.25 7.86
C LEU A 8 -5.33 7.76 7.99
N LYS A 9 -6.03 8.17 9.04
CA LYS A 9 -6.44 9.57 9.24
C LYS A 9 -5.64 10.29 10.30
N ASN A 10 -4.89 9.57 11.13
CA ASN A 10 -4.24 10.13 12.30
C ASN A 10 -2.73 10.26 12.08
N ASN A 11 -2.17 11.42 12.42
CA ASN A 11 -0.74 11.67 12.31
C ASN A 11 0.10 10.69 13.15
N GLU A 12 -0.42 10.28 14.30
CA GLU A 12 0.24 9.31 15.16
C GLU A 12 0.36 7.95 14.47
N ASP A 13 -0.67 7.54 13.73
CA ASP A 13 -0.65 6.30 12.97
C ASP A 13 0.41 6.34 11.88
N PHE A 14 0.54 7.46 11.18
CA PHE A 14 1.59 7.64 10.17
C PHE A 14 2.99 7.55 10.79
N LYS A 15 3.21 8.27 11.89
CA LYS A 15 4.50 8.26 12.59
C LYS A 15 4.85 6.87 13.10
N GLY A 16 3.86 6.18 13.65
CA GLY A 16 4.05 4.81 14.14
C GLY A 16 4.45 3.86 13.02
N LEU A 17 3.83 3.98 11.84
CA LEU A 17 4.15 3.15 10.69
C LEU A 17 5.55 3.45 10.15
N LEU A 18 5.95 4.71 10.10
CA LEU A 18 7.27 5.09 9.62
C LEU A 18 8.39 4.56 10.52
N LYS A 19 8.10 4.33 11.80
CA LYS A 19 9.03 3.74 12.76
C LYS A 19 8.95 2.22 12.82
N GLY A 20 7.94 1.63 12.17
CA GLY A 20 7.73 0.19 12.15
C GLY A 20 8.59 -0.53 11.14
N ARG A 21 8.19 -1.75 10.84
CA ARG A 21 8.88 -2.57 9.83
C ARG A 21 8.55 -2.10 8.44
N LYS A 22 9.44 -2.36 7.50
CA LYS A 22 9.23 -1.99 6.10
C LYS A 22 9.76 -3.05 5.14
N LEU A 23 9.10 -3.15 3.99
CA LEU A 23 9.55 -3.91 2.84
C LEU A 23 9.79 -2.93 1.70
N SER A 24 11.00 -2.91 1.15
CA SER A 24 11.35 -2.00 0.08
C SER A 24 11.62 -2.78 -1.21
N ASN A 25 11.13 -2.24 -2.32
CA ASN A 25 11.40 -2.79 -3.65
C ASN A 25 11.56 -1.63 -4.65
N ARG A 26 11.70 -1.94 -5.96
CA ARG A 26 11.96 -0.89 -6.95
C ARG A 26 10.78 0.06 -7.18
N TYR A 27 9.56 -0.33 -6.79
CA TYR A 27 8.34 0.43 -7.07
C TYR A 27 7.81 1.21 -5.88
N PHE A 28 7.97 0.67 -4.66
CA PHE A 28 7.44 1.29 -3.46
C PHE A 28 8.16 0.80 -2.21
N VAL A 29 7.93 1.52 -1.12
CA VAL A 29 8.28 1.05 0.23
C VAL A 29 6.96 0.81 0.94
N MET A 30 6.79 -0.38 1.51
CA MET A 30 5.59 -0.73 2.27
C MET A 30 5.95 -0.81 3.75
N PHE A 31 5.46 0.16 4.52
CA PHE A 31 5.57 0.14 5.97
C PHE A 31 4.38 -0.63 6.54
N TYR A 32 4.61 -1.39 7.58
CA TYR A 32 3.53 -2.15 8.21
C TYR A 32 3.74 -2.27 9.71
N LYS A 33 2.62 -2.36 10.44
CA LYS A 33 2.60 -2.48 11.88
C LYS A 33 1.36 -3.26 12.29
N LYS A 34 1.50 -4.14 13.28
CA LYS A 34 0.35 -4.89 13.80
C LYS A 34 -0.65 -3.95 14.45
N LEU A 35 -1.93 -4.17 14.15
CA LEU A 35 -3.02 -3.45 14.80
C LEU A 35 -3.16 -3.92 16.23
N ILE A 36 -3.48 -2.98 17.13
CA ILE A 36 -3.75 -3.28 18.54
C ILE A 36 -5.03 -4.11 18.65
N LYS A 37 -6.06 -3.75 17.88
CA LYS A 37 -7.31 -4.51 17.81
C LYS A 37 -7.20 -5.57 16.73
N LYS A 38 -7.20 -6.83 17.12
CA LYS A 38 -7.22 -7.95 16.19
C LYS A 38 -8.62 -8.13 15.60
N ASN A 39 -8.72 -8.78 14.45
CA ASN A 39 -9.97 -9.11 13.76
C ASN A 39 -10.63 -7.92 13.07
N SER A 40 -9.83 -7.04 12.49
CA SER A 40 -10.37 -6.01 11.63
C SER A 40 -10.95 -6.64 10.37
N LYS A 41 -12.20 -6.29 10.05
CA LYS A 41 -12.85 -6.69 8.80
C LYS A 41 -12.46 -5.78 7.65
N ASN A 42 -11.74 -4.72 7.95
CA ASN A 42 -11.36 -3.68 7.00
C ASN A 42 -9.85 -3.65 6.83
N LEU A 43 -9.40 -3.34 5.62
CA LEU A 43 -8.00 -3.16 5.34
C LEU A 43 -7.61 -1.71 5.65
N ASN A 44 -6.68 -1.54 6.59
CA ASN A 44 -6.15 -0.22 6.93
C ASN A 44 -4.88 0.03 6.11
N ILE A 45 -5.00 0.85 5.08
CA ILE A 45 -3.90 1.13 4.17
C ILE A 45 -3.95 2.59 3.70
N SER A 46 -2.79 3.19 3.59
CA SER A 46 -2.66 4.53 3.03
C SER A 46 -1.60 4.52 1.94
N ILE A 47 -1.86 5.27 0.88
CA ILE A 47 -0.94 5.38 -0.25
C ILE A 47 -0.45 6.83 -0.30
N VAL A 48 0.87 7.00 -0.20
CA VAL A 48 1.52 8.31 -0.15
C VAL A 48 2.41 8.47 -1.36
N THR A 49 2.35 9.65 -1.97
CA THR A 49 3.23 10.04 -3.07
C THR A 49 3.94 11.33 -2.70
N LYS A 50 5.26 11.36 -2.85
CA LYS A 50 6.05 12.57 -2.58
C LYS A 50 5.93 13.55 -3.74
N LYS A 51 6.12 14.84 -3.44
CA LYS A 51 6.12 15.89 -4.46
C LYS A 51 7.15 15.66 -5.57
N LYS A 52 8.23 14.95 -5.26
CA LYS A 52 9.27 14.59 -6.23
C LYS A 52 8.76 13.75 -7.40
N LEU A 53 7.64 13.05 -7.22
CA LEU A 53 7.06 12.23 -8.28
C LEU A 53 6.50 13.04 -9.43
N GLY A 54 6.22 14.31 -9.22
CA GLY A 54 5.71 15.20 -10.23
C GLY A 54 4.52 16.01 -9.75
N ASN A 55 3.74 16.52 -10.71
CA ASN A 55 2.58 17.35 -10.42
C ASN A 55 1.41 16.52 -9.84
N ALA A 56 0.32 17.19 -9.48
CA ALA A 56 -0.85 16.54 -8.89
C ALA A 56 -1.45 15.46 -9.79
N VAL A 57 -1.44 15.67 -11.11
CA VAL A 57 -1.99 14.71 -12.07
C VAL A 57 -1.21 13.40 -12.02
N LYS A 58 0.12 13.48 -12.07
CA LYS A 58 0.99 12.29 -12.00
C LYS A 58 0.86 11.58 -10.67
N ARG A 59 0.81 12.31 -9.56
CA ARG A 59 0.65 11.73 -8.24
C ARG A 59 -0.69 11.03 -8.09
N ASN A 60 -1.77 11.62 -8.58
CA ASN A 60 -3.10 11.00 -8.55
C ASN A 60 -3.14 9.73 -9.40
N PHE A 61 -2.52 9.75 -10.57
CA PHE A 61 -2.41 8.58 -11.42
C PHE A 61 -1.71 7.43 -10.69
N CYS A 62 -0.61 7.72 -10.03
CA CYS A 62 0.15 6.73 -9.26
C CYS A 62 -0.70 6.14 -8.12
N LYS A 63 -1.38 7.00 -7.37
CA LYS A 63 -2.26 6.55 -6.27
C LYS A 63 -3.37 5.63 -6.76
N ARG A 64 -4.02 5.99 -7.88
CA ARG A 64 -5.09 5.17 -8.45
C ARG A 64 -4.57 3.82 -8.91
N ARG A 65 -3.40 3.80 -9.56
CA ARG A 65 -2.77 2.57 -10.02
C ARG A 65 -2.51 1.62 -8.85
N ILE A 66 -1.89 2.13 -7.79
CA ILE A 66 -1.58 1.32 -6.60
C ILE A 66 -2.86 0.88 -5.91
N LYS A 67 -3.83 1.78 -5.76
CA LYS A 67 -5.11 1.46 -5.13
C LYS A 67 -5.86 0.34 -5.87
N ASN A 68 -5.86 0.38 -7.20
CA ASN A 68 -6.48 -0.66 -8.01
C ASN A 68 -5.80 -2.00 -7.79
N LEU A 69 -4.46 -2.02 -7.70
CA LEU A 69 -3.72 -3.24 -7.43
C LEU A 69 -3.96 -3.78 -6.03
N VAL A 70 -4.11 -2.91 -5.04
CA VAL A 70 -4.47 -3.30 -3.68
C VAL A 70 -5.85 -3.96 -3.66
N ASN A 71 -6.81 -3.38 -4.38
CA ASN A 71 -8.16 -3.96 -4.49
C ASN A 71 -8.11 -5.35 -5.13
N GLU A 72 -7.31 -5.54 -6.17
CA GLU A 72 -7.13 -6.86 -6.78
C GLU A 72 -6.48 -7.86 -5.82
N ALA A 73 -5.48 -7.40 -5.06
CA ALA A 73 -4.81 -8.26 -4.10
C ALA A 73 -5.79 -8.76 -3.03
N VAL A 74 -6.63 -7.87 -2.52
CA VAL A 74 -7.64 -8.23 -1.52
C VAL A 74 -8.59 -9.30 -2.06
N LYS A 75 -8.93 -9.24 -3.35
CA LYS A 75 -9.86 -10.19 -3.98
C LYS A 75 -9.20 -11.52 -4.34
N LYS A 76 -7.92 -11.50 -4.72
CA LYS A 76 -7.25 -12.67 -5.30
C LYS A 76 -6.33 -13.41 -4.35
N ILE A 77 -5.79 -12.74 -3.35
CA ILE A 77 -4.87 -13.34 -2.39
C ILE A 77 -5.30 -13.03 -0.96
N SER A 78 -4.71 -13.74 0.00
CA SER A 78 -5.00 -13.51 1.42
C SER A 78 -4.14 -12.36 1.94
N VAL A 79 -4.71 -11.18 2.00
CA VAL A 79 -4.06 -10.02 2.60
C VAL A 79 -4.32 -10.05 4.10
N ASN A 80 -3.28 -9.85 4.91
CA ASN A 80 -3.41 -9.87 6.36
C ASN A 80 -3.98 -8.54 6.87
N PHE A 81 -5.22 -8.58 7.35
CA PHE A 81 -5.91 -7.39 7.85
C PHE A 81 -5.53 -7.03 9.29
N ASN A 82 -4.68 -7.83 9.93
CA ASN A 82 -4.20 -7.55 11.27
C ASN A 82 -3.06 -6.52 11.29
N TYR A 83 -2.62 -6.08 10.12
CA TYR A 83 -1.62 -5.02 9.98
C TYR A 83 -2.23 -3.75 9.43
N SER A 84 -1.67 -2.61 9.83
CA SER A 84 -1.84 -1.36 9.10
C SER A 84 -0.69 -1.21 8.11
N TYR A 85 -0.97 -0.67 6.95
CA TYR A 85 0.01 -0.52 5.87
C TYR A 85 0.12 0.94 5.43
N LEU A 86 1.33 1.33 5.04
CA LEU A 86 1.58 2.61 4.38
C LEU A 86 2.46 2.32 3.17
N ILE A 87 1.94 2.60 1.98
CA ILE A 87 2.69 2.42 0.74
C ILE A 87 3.20 3.78 0.28
N LEU A 88 4.52 3.91 0.21
CA LEU A 88 5.19 5.10 -0.29
C LEU A 88 5.68 4.79 -1.71
N ALA A 89 5.06 5.42 -2.71
CA ALA A 89 5.36 5.15 -4.11
C ALA A 89 6.70 5.73 -4.54
N LYS A 90 7.40 4.99 -5.40
CA LYS A 90 8.64 5.41 -6.04
C LYS A 90 8.37 5.75 -7.52
N ASP A 91 9.32 6.42 -8.16
CA ASP A 91 9.21 6.84 -9.56
C ASP A 91 8.87 5.70 -10.52
N ASN A 92 9.44 4.52 -10.28
CA ASN A 92 9.20 3.36 -11.13
C ASN A 92 7.73 2.93 -11.18
N ALA A 93 6.94 3.26 -10.16
CA ALA A 93 5.51 2.94 -10.13
C ALA A 93 4.72 3.76 -11.15
N LEU A 94 5.29 4.84 -11.70
CA LEU A 94 4.66 5.67 -12.73
C LEU A 94 4.87 5.13 -14.14
N LYS A 95 5.84 4.23 -14.35
CA LYS A 95 6.16 3.72 -15.67
C LYS A 95 5.06 2.84 -16.22
N LYS A 96 4.58 3.15 -17.42
CA LYS A 96 3.48 2.39 -18.06
C LYS A 96 3.85 0.94 -18.31
N ASN A 97 5.10 0.67 -18.69
CA ASN A 97 5.57 -0.67 -19.03
C ASN A 97 5.80 -1.58 -17.82
N SER A 98 5.69 -1.04 -16.61
CA SER A 98 5.97 -1.78 -15.40
C SER A 98 4.72 -2.29 -14.66
N PHE A 99 3.53 -2.10 -15.22
CA PHE A 99 2.28 -2.43 -14.53
C PHE A 99 2.21 -3.89 -14.09
N GLU A 100 2.53 -4.83 -14.98
CA GLU A 100 2.47 -6.26 -14.66
C GLU A 100 3.50 -6.64 -13.58
N ASP A 101 4.70 -6.08 -13.67
CA ASP A 101 5.75 -6.34 -12.70
C ASP A 101 5.43 -5.70 -11.35
N LEU A 102 4.86 -4.49 -11.38
CA LEU A 102 4.36 -3.82 -10.17
C LEU A 102 3.31 -4.68 -9.46
N LYS A 103 2.38 -5.26 -10.23
CA LYS A 103 1.34 -6.13 -9.71
C LYS A 103 1.92 -7.37 -9.04
N LYS A 104 2.85 -8.05 -9.73
CA LYS A 104 3.53 -9.23 -9.17
C LYS A 104 4.29 -8.90 -7.90
N THR A 105 4.99 -7.78 -7.90
CA THR A 105 5.76 -7.32 -6.74
C THR A 105 4.85 -7.05 -5.55
N MET A 106 3.74 -6.34 -5.79
CA MET A 106 2.78 -6.03 -4.73
C MET A 106 2.17 -7.29 -4.12
N PHE A 107 1.76 -8.23 -4.96
CA PHE A 107 1.20 -9.50 -4.49
C PHE A 107 2.22 -10.29 -3.68
N ALA A 108 3.49 -10.31 -4.13
CA ALA A 108 4.56 -11.01 -3.42
C ALA A 108 4.81 -10.39 -2.05
N GLU A 109 4.81 -9.05 -1.96
CA GLU A 109 5.02 -8.37 -0.67
C GLU A 109 3.89 -8.68 0.32
N PHE A 110 2.64 -8.64 -0.12
CA PHE A 110 1.52 -9.01 0.74
C PHE A 110 1.58 -10.48 1.17
N ASN A 111 2.02 -11.37 0.29
CA ASN A 111 2.16 -12.79 0.62
C ASN A 111 3.20 -13.04 1.72
N LYS A 112 4.23 -12.22 1.79
CA LYS A 112 5.25 -12.31 2.85
C LYS A 112 4.69 -12.02 4.24
N LEU A 113 3.55 -11.31 4.31
CA LEU A 113 2.96 -10.85 5.56
C LEU A 113 1.70 -11.63 5.97
N ARG A 114 1.45 -12.75 5.33
CA ARG A 114 0.32 -13.60 5.69
C ARG A 114 0.43 -14.20 7.07
#